data_a53d7dbaf719839c376d53c2639eb05f
#
_entry.id   a53d7dbaf719839c376d53c2639eb05f
#
_cell.length_a   1.000
_cell.length_b   1.000
_cell.length_c   1.000
_cell.angle_alpha   90.00
_cell.angle_beta   90.00
_cell.angle_gamma   90.00
#
_symmetry.space_group_name_H-M   'P 1'
#
loop_
_entity.id
_entity.type
_entity.pdbx_description
1 polymer ?
#
loop_
_entity_poly.entity_id
_entity_poly.type
_entity_poly.pdbx_seq_one_letter_code
_entity_poly.pdbx_strand_id
1 'polypeptide(L)'
;MADDTTVKLIQIGLKGGEKKDGFNLVTERVIAVNLETKQLEVELLAYDGKTTILDVAEEALEDLRQLKAGDGATIRVVEEGGKRVAKSFRIRAKDPHAARADAMLLDLKDPHWLNRKYAAEVLGELKDPRAVDPLVHALTDEVGDVRQRAYDSLIKLGGVSVPALIPLLVSEEDEIRQSAAEIIRKVGKPAVEPLATALTDADDRLKTRILKVLDRMGYKPKTKDDAAAVLPRLA
;
A
#
# COMPACT_ATOMS: atom_id res chain seq x y z
N MET A 1 15.15 25.47 -16.25
CA MET A 1 14.66 25.33 -14.87
C MET A 1 14.93 23.89 -14.46
N ALA A 2 15.84 23.66 -13.50
CA ALA A 2 16.11 22.31 -13.01
C ALA A 2 14.84 21.83 -12.31
N ASP A 3 14.36 20.64 -12.69
CA ASP A 3 13.15 20.03 -12.18
C ASP A 3 13.26 19.92 -10.64
N ASP A 4 12.26 20.44 -9.94
CA ASP A 4 12.19 20.49 -8.45
C ASP A 4 12.29 19.08 -7.82
N THR A 5 12.05 18.04 -8.60
CA THR A 5 12.22 16.63 -8.24
C THR A 5 13.70 16.27 -8.03
N THR A 6 14.62 16.95 -8.72
CA THR A 6 16.08 16.71 -8.63
C THR A 6 16.64 17.11 -7.26
N VAL A 7 16.13 18.20 -6.70
CA VAL A 7 16.62 18.74 -5.42
C VAL A 7 16.14 17.89 -4.22
N LYS A 8 14.95 17.35 -4.27
CA LYS A 8 14.38 16.54 -3.17
C LYS A 8 15.00 15.14 -3.02
N LEU A 9 15.40 14.50 -4.12
CA LEU A 9 16.10 13.20 -4.07
C LEU A 9 17.46 13.29 -3.38
N ILE A 10 18.15 14.44 -3.49
CA ILE A 10 19.44 14.68 -2.82
C ILE A 10 19.26 14.80 -1.30
N GLN A 11 18.12 15.29 -0.82
CA GLN A 11 17.91 15.51 0.62
C GLN A 11 17.54 14.26 1.43
N ILE A 12 17.02 13.20 0.80
CA ILE A 12 16.55 11.98 1.51
C ILE A 12 17.67 10.95 1.68
N GLY A 13 18.72 11.00 0.85
CA GLY A 13 19.86 10.05 0.90
C GLY A 13 21.03 10.46 1.79
N LEU A 14 21.03 11.66 2.37
CA LEU A 14 22.21 12.24 3.01
C LEU A 14 22.03 12.49 4.51
N LYS A 15 22.15 11.43 5.31
CA LYS A 15 22.81 11.59 6.61
C LYS A 15 24.28 11.21 6.45
N GLY A 16 25.12 12.24 6.24
CA GLY A 16 26.59 12.21 6.42
C GLY A 16 27.38 11.59 5.26
N GLY A 17 27.97 12.42 4.40
CA GLY A 17 28.98 12.03 3.43
C GLY A 17 29.08 13.07 2.30
N GLU A 18 30.28 13.44 1.94
CA GLU A 18 30.56 14.46 0.93
C GLU A 18 29.96 14.09 -0.44
N LYS A 19 29.50 15.09 -1.19
CA LYS A 19 28.84 15.03 -2.51
C LYS A 19 29.58 14.27 -3.64
N LYS A 20 30.79 13.75 -3.39
CA LYS A 20 31.60 13.02 -4.38
C LYS A 20 31.35 11.51 -4.43
N ASP A 21 30.78 10.91 -3.41
CA ASP A 21 30.72 9.44 -3.28
C ASP A 21 29.44 8.80 -3.81
N GLY A 22 28.49 9.57 -4.33
CA GLY A 22 27.20 9.05 -4.79
C GLY A 22 26.30 8.60 -3.64
N PHE A 23 25.12 8.05 -3.96
CA PHE A 23 24.13 7.58 -3.00
C PHE A 23 23.55 6.22 -3.41
N ASN A 24 22.98 5.51 -2.46
CA ASN A 24 22.24 4.29 -2.75
C ASN A 24 20.76 4.62 -2.95
N LEU A 25 20.25 4.36 -4.15
CA LEU A 25 18.83 4.41 -4.46
C LEU A 25 18.25 3.02 -4.22
N VAL A 26 17.22 2.95 -3.38
CA VAL A 26 16.46 1.73 -3.16
C VAL A 26 15.17 1.83 -3.93
N THR A 27 14.91 0.87 -4.81
CA THR A 27 13.63 0.71 -5.51
C THR A 27 13.03 -0.64 -5.21
N GLU A 28 11.72 -0.71 -5.06
CA GLU A 28 11.01 -2.00 -4.96
C GLU A 28 10.60 -2.51 -6.33
N ARG A 29 10.63 -1.64 -7.33
CA ARG A 29 10.18 -2.00 -8.67
C ARG A 29 11.03 -1.35 -9.76
N VAL A 30 11.69 -2.19 -10.52
CA VAL A 30 12.25 -1.85 -11.83
C VAL A 30 11.09 -1.79 -12.83
N ILE A 31 10.95 -0.68 -13.54
CA ILE A 31 9.89 -0.49 -14.53
C ILE A 31 10.33 -1.00 -15.90
N ALA A 32 11.49 -0.56 -16.36
CA ALA A 32 12.02 -0.96 -17.64
C ALA A 32 13.56 -1.04 -17.62
N VAL A 33 14.10 -1.97 -18.39
CA VAL A 33 15.53 -2.15 -18.65
C VAL A 33 15.76 -2.02 -20.14
N ASN A 34 16.56 -1.04 -20.55
CA ASN A 34 16.94 -0.87 -21.94
C ASN A 34 18.45 -1.05 -22.10
N LEU A 35 18.83 -2.19 -22.69
CA LEU A 35 20.23 -2.56 -22.89
C LEU A 35 20.88 -1.79 -24.06
N GLU A 36 20.09 -1.36 -25.05
CA GLU A 36 20.60 -0.63 -26.22
C GLU A 36 20.96 0.82 -25.86
N THR A 37 20.06 1.48 -25.13
CA THR A 37 20.29 2.87 -24.66
C THR A 37 21.08 2.94 -23.37
N LYS A 38 21.34 1.78 -22.72
CA LYS A 38 21.98 1.66 -21.41
C LYS A 38 21.25 2.49 -20.33
N GLN A 39 19.93 2.34 -20.28
CA GLN A 39 19.07 3.06 -19.38
C GLN A 39 18.22 2.12 -18.54
N LEU A 40 17.95 2.57 -17.30
CA LEU A 40 17.12 1.88 -16.33
C LEU A 40 16.03 2.82 -15.83
N GLU A 41 14.78 2.44 -15.96
CA GLU A 41 13.66 3.15 -15.36
C GLU A 41 13.22 2.44 -14.07
N VAL A 42 13.13 3.19 -12.97
CA VAL A 42 12.77 2.67 -11.65
C VAL A 42 11.71 3.53 -10.98
N GLU A 43 10.87 2.89 -10.18
CA GLU A 43 9.89 3.54 -9.33
C GLU A 43 10.56 4.08 -8.07
N LEU A 44 10.21 5.30 -7.67
CA LEU A 44 10.75 5.96 -6.49
C LEU A 44 9.82 5.72 -5.30
N LEU A 45 10.26 4.92 -4.33
CA LEU A 45 9.51 4.55 -3.12
C LEU A 45 8.93 5.75 -2.33
N ALA A 46 9.64 6.87 -2.33
CA ALA A 46 9.25 8.05 -1.54
C ALA A 46 8.30 9.01 -2.29
N TYR A 47 7.87 8.70 -3.52
CA TYR A 47 7.22 9.66 -4.41
C TYR A 47 5.97 9.14 -5.12
N ASP A 48 5.18 8.32 -4.45
CA ASP A 48 3.82 7.94 -4.86
C ASP A 48 3.74 7.53 -6.35
N GLY A 49 4.54 6.53 -6.74
CA GLY A 49 4.54 5.96 -8.09
C GLY A 49 5.30 6.78 -9.15
N LYS A 50 6.02 7.83 -8.78
CA LYS A 50 6.88 8.55 -9.73
C LYS A 50 8.07 7.69 -10.12
N THR A 51 8.44 7.75 -11.41
CA THR A 51 9.60 7.04 -11.94
C THR A 51 10.77 7.99 -12.18
N THR A 52 11.97 7.43 -12.26
CA THR A 52 13.16 8.12 -12.73
C THR A 52 13.95 7.25 -13.69
N ILE A 53 14.61 7.87 -14.64
CA ILE A 53 15.49 7.19 -15.59
C ILE A 53 16.93 7.45 -15.15
N LEU A 54 17.72 6.38 -15.09
CA LEU A 54 19.15 6.40 -14.79
C LEU A 54 19.93 5.97 -16.02
N ASP A 55 20.95 6.72 -16.39
CA ASP A 55 21.98 6.21 -17.31
C ASP A 55 22.81 5.15 -16.58
N VAL A 56 23.24 4.12 -17.27
CA VAL A 56 23.99 3.00 -16.68
C VAL A 56 25.43 3.04 -17.13
N ALA A 57 26.35 3.01 -16.18
CA ALA A 57 27.78 2.97 -16.48
C ALA A 57 28.20 1.64 -17.13
N GLU A 58 29.27 1.68 -17.91
CA GLU A 58 29.79 0.52 -18.64
C GLU A 58 30.08 -0.66 -17.70
N GLU A 59 30.68 -0.37 -16.56
CA GLU A 59 31.02 -1.35 -15.53
C GLU A 59 29.80 -2.08 -14.92
N ALA A 60 28.60 -1.46 -15.00
CA ALA A 60 27.37 -2.01 -14.45
C ALA A 60 26.48 -2.72 -15.48
N LEU A 61 26.90 -2.82 -16.75
CA LEU A 61 26.09 -3.43 -17.81
C LEU A 61 25.84 -4.93 -17.60
N GLU A 62 26.80 -5.64 -17.03
CA GLU A 62 26.62 -7.07 -16.76
C GLU A 62 25.55 -7.30 -15.68
N ASP A 63 25.56 -6.48 -14.62
CA ASP A 63 24.52 -6.50 -13.60
C ASP A 63 23.16 -6.09 -14.17
N LEU A 64 23.15 -5.10 -15.11
CA LEU A 64 21.92 -4.65 -15.77
C LEU A 64 21.20 -5.78 -16.52
N ARG A 65 21.95 -6.70 -17.13
CA ARG A 65 21.38 -7.87 -17.86
C ARG A 65 20.62 -8.83 -16.96
N GLN A 66 20.92 -8.82 -15.68
CA GLN A 66 20.27 -9.70 -14.69
C GLN A 66 18.96 -9.09 -14.15
N LEU A 67 18.81 -7.76 -14.25
CA LEU A 67 17.60 -7.05 -13.81
C LEU A 67 16.44 -7.28 -14.78
N LYS A 68 15.24 -7.43 -14.22
CA LYS A 68 13.98 -7.57 -14.95
C LYS A 68 12.95 -6.56 -14.43
N ALA A 69 12.02 -6.19 -15.29
CA ALA A 69 10.87 -5.42 -14.86
C ALA A 69 10.13 -6.15 -13.72
N GLY A 70 9.83 -5.42 -12.65
CA GLY A 70 9.23 -5.95 -11.43
C GLY A 70 10.23 -6.35 -10.34
N ASP A 71 11.54 -6.33 -10.60
CA ASP A 71 12.55 -6.61 -9.57
C ASP A 71 12.70 -5.44 -8.61
N GLY A 72 12.93 -5.74 -7.33
CA GLY A 72 13.47 -4.78 -6.37
C GLY A 72 14.99 -4.69 -6.51
N ALA A 73 15.56 -3.50 -6.35
CA ALA A 73 16.99 -3.33 -6.44
C ALA A 73 17.52 -2.23 -5.49
N THR A 74 18.76 -2.39 -5.06
CA THR A 74 19.57 -1.30 -4.50
C THR A 74 20.59 -0.89 -5.56
N ILE A 75 20.58 0.37 -5.94
CA ILE A 75 21.34 0.92 -7.05
C ILE A 75 22.30 1.95 -6.51
N ARG A 76 23.58 1.77 -6.76
CA ARG A 76 24.59 2.81 -6.48
C ARG A 76 24.55 3.86 -7.58
N VAL A 77 24.15 5.07 -7.23
CA VAL A 77 24.02 6.20 -8.17
C VAL A 77 25.07 7.25 -7.88
N VAL A 78 25.71 7.76 -8.92
CA VAL A 78 26.66 8.88 -8.86
C VAL A 78 26.14 9.98 -9.79
N GLU A 79 26.47 11.21 -9.50
CA GLU A 79 26.17 12.35 -10.37
C GLU A 79 27.41 12.68 -11.21
N GLU A 80 27.34 12.49 -12.53
CA GLU A 80 28.41 12.73 -13.48
C GLU A 80 27.92 13.64 -14.60
N GLY A 81 28.56 14.80 -14.78
CA GLY A 81 28.19 15.72 -15.86
C GLY A 81 26.75 16.23 -15.82
N GLY A 82 26.14 16.32 -14.63
CA GLY A 82 24.75 16.72 -14.45
C GLY A 82 23.72 15.59 -14.73
N LYS A 83 24.19 14.36 -14.93
CA LYS A 83 23.36 13.17 -15.11
C LYS A 83 23.51 12.22 -13.94
N ARG A 84 22.47 11.45 -13.68
CA ARG A 84 22.50 10.35 -12.69
C ARG A 84 22.90 9.06 -13.37
N VAL A 85 24.00 8.50 -12.93
CA VAL A 85 24.60 7.30 -13.51
C VAL A 85 24.61 6.18 -12.48
N ALA A 86 23.99 5.06 -12.83
CA ALA A 86 24.02 3.86 -12.02
C ALA A 86 25.36 3.14 -12.21
N LYS A 87 26.09 2.90 -11.12
CA LYS A 87 27.43 2.31 -11.12
C LYS A 87 27.43 0.83 -10.74
N SER A 88 26.46 0.39 -9.99
CA SER A 88 26.27 -1.03 -9.65
C SER A 88 24.85 -1.29 -9.21
N PHE A 89 24.44 -2.55 -9.31
CA PHE A 89 23.12 -3.03 -8.89
C PHE A 89 23.30 -4.18 -7.91
N ARG A 90 22.43 -4.20 -6.90
CA ARG A 90 22.21 -5.39 -6.08
C ARG A 90 20.73 -5.71 -6.18
N ILE A 91 20.40 -6.79 -6.86
CA ILE A 91 19.03 -7.31 -6.92
C ILE A 91 18.63 -7.68 -5.51
N ARG A 92 17.53 -7.10 -5.03
CA ARG A 92 16.93 -7.53 -3.77
C ARG A 92 16.20 -8.82 -4.06
N ALA A 93 16.54 -9.87 -3.33
CA ALA A 93 15.73 -11.09 -3.38
C ALA A 93 14.28 -10.67 -3.14
N LYS A 94 13.37 -11.05 -4.04
CA LYS A 94 11.93 -10.86 -3.81
C LYS A 94 11.65 -11.45 -2.44
N ASP A 95 11.13 -10.63 -1.54
CA ASP A 95 10.63 -11.13 -0.27
C ASP A 95 9.64 -12.26 -0.61
N PRO A 96 9.85 -13.49 -0.13
CA PRO A 96 8.95 -14.60 -0.41
C PRO A 96 7.49 -14.26 -0.05
N HIS A 97 7.29 -13.43 0.99
CA HIS A 97 5.98 -12.92 1.37
C HIS A 97 5.39 -11.98 0.33
N ALA A 98 6.19 -11.03 -0.17
CA ALA A 98 5.76 -10.10 -1.22
C ALA A 98 5.45 -10.85 -2.53
N ALA A 99 6.30 -11.79 -2.94
CA ALA A 99 6.06 -12.60 -4.13
C ALA A 99 4.80 -13.46 -4.01
N ARG A 100 4.54 -14.02 -2.82
CA ARG A 100 3.32 -14.78 -2.54
C ARG A 100 2.08 -13.88 -2.56
N ALA A 101 2.19 -12.67 -2.00
CA ALA A 101 1.10 -11.69 -2.04
C ALA A 101 0.78 -11.27 -3.48
N ASP A 102 1.80 -11.02 -4.32
CA ASP A 102 1.61 -10.69 -5.73
C ASP A 102 0.84 -11.77 -6.49
N ALA A 103 1.20 -13.04 -6.28
CA ALA A 103 0.49 -14.17 -6.87
C ALA A 103 -0.99 -14.21 -6.40
N MET A 104 -1.22 -14.08 -5.11
CA MET A 104 -2.57 -14.11 -4.53
C MET A 104 -3.42 -12.91 -4.97
N LEU A 105 -2.84 -11.73 -5.17
CA LEU A 105 -3.55 -10.58 -5.73
C LEU A 105 -4.05 -10.83 -7.16
N LEU A 106 -3.32 -11.61 -7.95
CA LEU A 106 -3.77 -12.07 -9.27
C LEU A 106 -4.88 -13.13 -9.14
N ASP A 107 -4.70 -14.10 -8.25
CA ASP A 107 -5.64 -15.20 -8.04
C ASP A 107 -7.00 -14.74 -7.48
N LEU A 108 -7.08 -13.57 -6.84
CA LEU A 108 -8.37 -12.95 -6.48
C LEU A 108 -9.27 -12.65 -7.69
N LYS A 109 -8.71 -12.59 -8.89
CA LYS A 109 -9.43 -12.36 -10.15
C LYS A 109 -9.59 -13.63 -10.99
N ASP A 110 -9.20 -14.78 -10.45
CA ASP A 110 -9.28 -16.06 -11.15
C ASP A 110 -10.76 -16.41 -11.47
N PRO A 111 -11.07 -16.92 -12.66
CA PRO A 111 -12.42 -17.35 -13.00
C PRO A 111 -12.94 -18.46 -12.07
N HIS A 112 -12.05 -19.28 -11.52
CA HIS A 112 -12.44 -20.36 -10.61
C HIS A 112 -12.53 -19.86 -9.16
N TRP A 113 -13.72 -19.94 -8.56
CA TRP A 113 -14.01 -19.41 -7.23
C TRP A 113 -13.12 -19.98 -6.11
N LEU A 114 -12.67 -21.25 -6.22
CA LEU A 114 -11.77 -21.86 -5.22
C LEU A 114 -10.42 -21.13 -5.16
N ASN A 115 -9.89 -20.66 -6.30
CA ASN A 115 -8.65 -19.91 -6.35
C ASN A 115 -8.87 -18.53 -5.73
N ARG A 116 -9.99 -17.85 -6.05
CA ARG A 116 -10.34 -16.57 -5.40
C ARG A 116 -10.51 -16.71 -3.89
N LYS A 117 -11.19 -17.77 -3.42
CA LYS A 117 -11.36 -18.07 -2.00
C LYS A 117 -10.01 -18.29 -1.31
N TYR A 118 -9.14 -19.13 -1.89
CA TYR A 118 -7.82 -19.41 -1.35
C TYR A 118 -6.96 -18.15 -1.31
N ALA A 119 -6.96 -17.38 -2.38
CA ALA A 119 -6.25 -16.12 -2.47
C ALA A 119 -6.68 -15.13 -1.38
N ALA A 120 -8.00 -14.98 -1.17
CA ALA A 120 -8.53 -14.12 -0.12
C ALA A 120 -8.03 -14.54 1.27
N GLU A 121 -8.01 -15.84 1.57
CA GLU A 121 -7.54 -16.37 2.84
C GLU A 121 -6.06 -16.09 3.07
N VAL A 122 -5.21 -16.42 2.08
CA VAL A 122 -3.76 -16.23 2.15
C VAL A 122 -3.39 -14.77 2.31
N LEU A 123 -4.04 -13.86 1.59
CA LEU A 123 -3.81 -12.41 1.71
C LEU A 123 -4.10 -11.89 3.12
N GLY A 124 -5.14 -12.41 3.76
CA GLY A 124 -5.43 -12.09 5.16
C GLY A 124 -4.36 -12.60 6.13
N GLU A 125 -3.74 -13.74 5.85
CA GLU A 125 -2.65 -14.30 6.66
C GLU A 125 -1.33 -13.54 6.48
N LEU A 126 -1.03 -13.15 5.24
CA LEU A 126 0.15 -12.35 4.93
C LEU A 126 0.08 -10.95 5.51
N LYS A 127 -1.13 -10.45 5.82
CA LYS A 127 -1.38 -9.08 6.31
C LYS A 127 -0.78 -8.00 5.42
N ASP A 128 -0.74 -8.25 4.10
CA ASP A 128 -0.23 -7.28 3.13
C ASP A 128 -1.24 -6.15 2.94
N PRO A 129 -0.88 -4.87 3.23
CA PRO A 129 -1.80 -3.74 3.07
C PRO A 129 -2.36 -3.59 1.65
N ARG A 130 -1.64 -4.03 0.62
CA ARG A 130 -2.08 -3.98 -0.77
C ARG A 130 -3.30 -4.85 -1.05
N ALA A 131 -3.59 -5.79 -0.15
CA ALA A 131 -4.77 -6.65 -0.25
C ALA A 131 -6.07 -5.96 0.17
N VAL A 132 -6.03 -4.78 0.80
CA VAL A 132 -7.22 -4.12 1.37
C VAL A 132 -8.27 -3.88 0.29
N ASP A 133 -7.97 -3.09 -0.75
CA ASP A 133 -8.93 -2.76 -1.79
C ASP A 133 -9.41 -3.99 -2.59
N PRO A 134 -8.52 -4.93 -3.01
CA PRO A 134 -8.96 -6.17 -3.62
C PRO A 134 -9.89 -7.02 -2.75
N LEU A 135 -9.64 -7.10 -1.44
CA LEU A 135 -10.50 -7.83 -0.51
C LEU A 135 -11.83 -7.11 -0.25
N VAL A 136 -11.82 -5.77 -0.23
CA VAL A 136 -13.06 -4.98 -0.18
C VAL A 136 -13.92 -5.27 -1.41
N HIS A 137 -13.31 -5.34 -2.59
CA HIS A 137 -14.02 -5.72 -3.80
C HIS A 137 -14.57 -7.16 -3.70
N ALA A 138 -13.80 -8.09 -3.14
CA ALA A 138 -14.24 -9.48 -2.97
C ALA A 138 -15.41 -9.66 -1.97
N LEU A 139 -15.80 -8.64 -1.20
CA LEU A 139 -17.04 -8.64 -0.42
C LEU A 139 -18.31 -8.69 -1.29
N THR A 140 -18.19 -8.35 -2.57
CA THR A 140 -19.27 -8.43 -3.57
C THR A 140 -19.15 -9.63 -4.51
N ASP A 141 -18.25 -10.57 -4.24
CA ASP A 141 -18.09 -11.77 -5.07
C ASP A 141 -19.41 -12.53 -5.21
N GLU A 142 -19.65 -13.08 -6.38
CA GLU A 142 -20.86 -13.91 -6.64
C GLU A 142 -20.96 -15.13 -5.71
N VAL A 143 -19.79 -15.68 -5.28
CA VAL A 143 -19.73 -16.87 -4.42
C VAL A 143 -19.61 -16.48 -2.95
N GLY A 144 -20.57 -16.93 -2.14
CA GLY A 144 -20.63 -16.62 -0.72
C GLY A 144 -19.38 -17.02 0.08
N ASP A 145 -18.74 -18.13 -0.29
CA ASP A 145 -17.50 -18.58 0.34
C ASP A 145 -16.35 -17.59 0.13
N VAL A 146 -16.26 -16.97 -1.05
CA VAL A 146 -15.26 -15.95 -1.35
C VAL A 146 -15.55 -14.69 -0.53
N ARG A 147 -16.81 -14.23 -0.50
CA ARG A 147 -17.22 -13.10 0.34
C ARG A 147 -16.86 -13.31 1.81
N GLN A 148 -17.12 -14.52 2.33
CA GLN A 148 -16.80 -14.86 3.72
C GLN A 148 -15.29 -14.81 3.99
N ARG A 149 -14.45 -15.32 3.07
CA ARG A 149 -12.99 -15.25 3.25
C ARG A 149 -12.46 -13.83 3.16
N ALA A 150 -12.98 -13.01 2.25
CA ALA A 150 -12.66 -11.59 2.18
C ALA A 150 -13.00 -10.86 3.48
N TYR A 151 -14.20 -11.13 4.03
CA TYR A 151 -14.66 -10.61 5.31
C TYR A 151 -13.68 -10.97 6.45
N ASP A 152 -13.33 -12.24 6.61
CA ASP A 152 -12.43 -12.72 7.66
C ASP A 152 -11.02 -12.12 7.50
N SER A 153 -10.57 -11.97 6.27
CA SER A 153 -9.25 -11.44 5.93
C SER A 153 -9.12 -9.94 6.19
N LEU A 154 -10.17 -9.16 5.92
CA LEU A 154 -10.21 -7.74 6.29
C LEU A 154 -10.16 -7.54 7.81
N ILE A 155 -10.75 -8.45 8.59
CA ILE A 155 -10.61 -8.42 10.06
C ILE A 155 -9.16 -8.73 10.46
N LYS A 156 -8.51 -9.72 9.84
CA LYS A 156 -7.09 -10.06 10.10
C LYS A 156 -6.13 -8.91 9.76
N LEU A 157 -6.42 -8.14 8.72
CA LEU A 157 -5.70 -6.92 8.35
C LEU A 157 -5.82 -5.83 9.43
N GLY A 158 -6.92 -5.84 10.19
CA GLY A 158 -7.10 -4.93 11.32
C GLY A 158 -7.30 -3.48 10.92
N GLY A 159 -6.72 -2.54 11.67
CA GLY A 159 -6.90 -1.10 11.49
C GLY A 159 -6.59 -0.57 10.08
N VAL A 160 -5.68 -1.23 9.36
CA VAL A 160 -5.29 -0.87 7.99
C VAL A 160 -6.47 -0.99 7.01
N SER A 161 -7.41 -1.93 7.25
CA SER A 161 -8.58 -2.10 6.38
C SER A 161 -9.69 -1.05 6.61
N VAL A 162 -9.68 -0.39 7.76
CA VAL A 162 -10.80 0.47 8.19
C VAL A 162 -11.04 1.67 7.26
N PRO A 163 -10.03 2.41 6.81
CA PRO A 163 -10.24 3.55 5.90
C PRO A 163 -11.03 3.16 4.63
N ALA A 164 -10.73 2.00 4.05
CA ALA A 164 -11.42 1.51 2.85
C ALA A 164 -12.87 1.02 3.13
N LEU A 165 -13.17 0.65 4.38
CA LEU A 165 -14.50 0.20 4.79
C LEU A 165 -15.44 1.34 5.17
N ILE A 166 -14.91 2.50 5.58
CA ILE A 166 -15.71 3.66 6.02
C ILE A 166 -16.69 4.13 4.95
N PRO A 167 -16.32 4.32 3.67
CA PRO A 167 -17.28 4.71 2.63
C PRO A 167 -18.43 3.71 2.46
N LEU A 168 -18.18 2.42 2.71
CA LEU A 168 -19.19 1.37 2.58
C LEU A 168 -20.28 1.45 3.65
N LEU A 169 -20.08 2.17 4.74
CA LEU A 169 -21.09 2.39 5.78
C LEU A 169 -22.33 3.13 5.25
N VAL A 170 -22.22 3.80 4.12
CA VAL A 170 -23.34 4.49 3.44
C VAL A 170 -23.70 3.83 2.11
N SER A 171 -23.22 2.63 1.82
CA SER A 171 -23.60 1.86 0.64
C SER A 171 -25.13 1.70 0.55
N GLU A 172 -25.68 1.71 -0.64
CA GLU A 172 -27.11 1.42 -0.86
C GLU A 172 -27.43 -0.07 -0.65
N GLU A 173 -26.45 -0.94 -0.84
CA GLU A 173 -26.57 -2.38 -0.60
C GLU A 173 -26.49 -2.70 0.88
N ASP A 174 -27.59 -3.22 1.45
CA ASP A 174 -27.69 -3.55 2.88
C ASP A 174 -26.63 -4.55 3.34
N GLU A 175 -26.35 -5.57 2.53
CA GLU A 175 -25.37 -6.60 2.86
C GLU A 175 -23.95 -6.02 2.98
N ILE A 176 -23.55 -5.16 2.05
CA ILE A 176 -22.24 -4.51 2.06
C ILE A 176 -22.13 -3.56 3.25
N ARG A 177 -23.16 -2.76 3.48
CA ARG A 177 -23.20 -1.82 4.61
C ARG A 177 -23.09 -2.53 5.94
N GLN A 178 -23.80 -3.66 6.11
CA GLN A 178 -23.74 -4.48 7.32
C GLN A 178 -22.38 -5.16 7.49
N SER A 179 -21.82 -5.71 6.41
CA SER A 179 -20.51 -6.35 6.42
C SER A 179 -19.40 -5.36 6.82
N ALA A 180 -19.41 -4.17 6.24
CA ALA A 180 -18.44 -3.12 6.59
C ALA A 180 -18.52 -2.74 8.07
N ALA A 181 -19.74 -2.48 8.57
CA ALA A 181 -19.95 -2.11 9.97
C ALA A 181 -19.50 -3.24 10.94
N GLU A 182 -19.76 -4.50 10.58
CA GLU A 182 -19.41 -5.65 11.42
C GLU A 182 -17.90 -5.94 11.38
N ILE A 183 -17.23 -5.81 10.22
CA ILE A 183 -15.78 -5.92 10.11
C ILE A 183 -15.13 -4.86 11.00
N ILE A 184 -15.51 -3.60 10.87
CA ILE A 184 -14.98 -2.50 11.67
C ILE A 184 -15.18 -2.77 13.17
N ARG A 185 -16.37 -3.25 13.56
CA ARG A 185 -16.66 -3.61 14.95
C ARG A 185 -15.74 -4.74 15.45
N LYS A 186 -15.49 -5.76 14.63
CA LYS A 186 -14.61 -6.91 14.98
C LYS A 186 -13.13 -6.52 15.00
N VAL A 187 -12.71 -5.58 14.18
CA VAL A 187 -11.35 -4.98 14.25
C VAL A 187 -11.13 -4.35 15.64
N GLY A 188 -12.16 -3.75 16.21
CA GLY A 188 -12.12 -3.25 17.59
C GLY A 188 -11.29 -2.00 17.76
N LYS A 189 -10.49 -1.91 18.84
CA LYS A 189 -9.73 -0.72 19.22
C LYS A 189 -8.93 -0.07 18.07
N PRO A 190 -8.25 -0.81 17.17
CA PRO A 190 -7.53 -0.24 16.03
C PRO A 190 -8.41 0.54 15.03
N ALA A 191 -9.74 0.33 15.04
CA ALA A 191 -10.65 1.04 14.15
C ALA A 191 -11.04 2.43 14.65
N VAL A 192 -10.81 2.73 15.93
CA VAL A 192 -11.35 3.95 16.56
C VAL A 192 -10.71 5.21 15.99
N GLU A 193 -9.39 5.23 15.84
CA GLU A 193 -8.67 6.38 15.30
C GLU A 193 -9.07 6.71 13.83
N PRO A 194 -9.08 5.75 12.89
CA PRO A 194 -9.60 5.98 11.55
C PRO A 194 -11.05 6.49 11.52
N LEU A 195 -11.92 5.94 12.36
CA LEU A 195 -13.32 6.39 12.45
C LEU A 195 -13.42 7.83 12.98
N ALA A 196 -12.64 8.18 14.01
CA ALA A 196 -12.61 9.53 14.56
C ALA A 196 -12.09 10.55 13.55
N THR A 197 -11.04 10.18 12.79
CA THR A 197 -10.51 11.03 11.71
C THR A 197 -11.56 11.24 10.63
N ALA A 198 -12.26 10.19 10.21
CA ALA A 198 -13.29 10.31 9.18
C ALA A 198 -14.49 11.17 9.60
N LEU A 199 -14.77 11.30 10.91
CA LEU A 199 -15.84 12.16 11.39
C LEU A 199 -15.63 13.65 11.11
N THR A 200 -14.39 14.10 10.91
CA THR A 200 -14.09 15.53 10.65
C THR A 200 -14.67 15.99 9.32
N ASP A 201 -14.58 15.16 8.29
CA ASP A 201 -14.94 15.53 6.92
C ASP A 201 -16.19 14.79 6.40
N ALA A 202 -16.79 13.90 7.21
CA ALA A 202 -17.97 13.15 6.83
C ALA A 202 -19.21 14.04 6.69
N ASP A 203 -20.10 13.69 5.76
CA ASP A 203 -21.45 14.24 5.72
C ASP A 203 -22.33 13.72 6.88
N ASP A 204 -23.53 14.24 7.05
CA ASP A 204 -24.42 13.86 8.16
C ASP A 204 -24.85 12.38 8.12
N ARG A 205 -24.97 11.79 6.92
CA ARG A 205 -25.33 10.38 6.73
C ARG A 205 -24.21 9.48 7.22
N LEU A 206 -22.97 9.75 6.78
CA LEU A 206 -21.80 8.99 7.17
C LEU A 206 -21.48 9.19 8.66
N LYS A 207 -21.55 10.43 9.18
CA LYS A 207 -21.41 10.74 10.61
C LYS A 207 -22.33 9.89 11.48
N THR A 208 -23.61 9.83 11.10
CA THR A 208 -24.59 9.02 11.83
C THR A 208 -24.23 7.55 11.85
N ARG A 209 -23.71 7.02 10.73
CA ARG A 209 -23.29 5.61 10.62
C ARG A 209 -22.04 5.34 11.45
N ILE A 210 -21.02 6.20 11.37
CA ILE A 210 -19.79 6.07 12.16
C ILE A 210 -20.12 6.09 13.66
N LEU A 211 -20.91 7.05 14.12
CA LEU A 211 -21.31 7.15 15.53
C LEU A 211 -22.05 5.90 16.00
N LYS A 212 -22.92 5.31 15.17
CA LYS A 212 -23.61 4.06 15.49
C LYS A 212 -22.65 2.87 15.60
N VAL A 213 -21.61 2.83 14.78
CA VAL A 213 -20.56 1.78 14.88
C VAL A 213 -19.76 1.97 16.17
N LEU A 214 -19.31 3.19 16.48
CA LEU A 214 -18.59 3.50 17.71
C LEU A 214 -19.40 3.17 18.97
N ASP A 215 -20.70 3.50 19.00
CA ASP A 215 -21.59 3.15 20.11
C ASP A 215 -21.68 1.64 20.32
N ARG A 216 -21.82 0.86 19.22
CA ARG A 216 -21.81 -0.61 19.28
C ARG A 216 -20.49 -1.22 19.71
N MET A 217 -19.39 -0.48 19.56
CA MET A 217 -18.05 -0.84 20.06
C MET A 217 -17.85 -0.42 21.54
N GLY A 218 -18.85 0.23 22.15
CA GLY A 218 -18.78 0.73 23.53
C GLY A 218 -18.17 2.13 23.66
N TYR A 219 -17.84 2.79 22.55
CA TYR A 219 -17.38 4.17 22.54
C TYR A 219 -18.59 5.12 22.43
N LYS A 220 -18.86 5.89 23.50
CA LYS A 220 -19.98 6.84 23.55
C LYS A 220 -19.47 8.28 23.46
N PRO A 221 -19.28 8.83 22.25
CA PRO A 221 -19.03 10.27 22.11
C PRO A 221 -20.29 11.03 22.58
N LYS A 222 -20.13 11.98 23.51
CA LYS A 222 -21.25 12.72 24.11
C LYS A 222 -21.78 13.83 23.20
N THR A 223 -20.97 14.32 22.25
CA THR A 223 -21.33 15.36 21.28
C THR A 223 -20.65 15.13 19.93
N LYS A 224 -21.10 15.87 18.86
CA LYS A 224 -20.45 15.86 17.53
C LYS A 224 -18.97 16.31 17.63
N ASP A 225 -18.63 17.14 18.60
CA ASP A 225 -17.29 17.69 18.84
C ASP A 225 -16.42 16.74 19.69
N ASP A 226 -17.03 15.81 20.41
CA ASP A 226 -16.34 14.82 21.24
C ASP A 226 -15.62 13.71 20.43
N ALA A 227 -15.85 13.63 19.13
CA ALA A 227 -15.11 12.72 18.27
C ALA A 227 -13.60 13.02 18.29
N ALA A 228 -13.23 14.30 18.32
CA ALA A 228 -11.84 14.75 18.54
C ALA A 228 -11.37 14.48 19.98
N ALA A 229 -12.27 14.39 20.96
CA ALA A 229 -11.97 14.14 22.37
C ALA A 229 -11.92 12.64 22.73
N VAL A 230 -12.32 11.73 21.81
CA VAL A 230 -12.18 10.28 22.01
C VAL A 230 -10.71 9.83 21.88
N LEU A 231 -9.92 10.54 21.06
CA LEU A 231 -8.52 10.21 20.81
C LEU A 231 -7.62 10.23 22.06
N PRO A 232 -7.71 11.22 23.01
CA PRO A 232 -6.83 11.27 24.18
C PRO A 232 -7.16 10.24 25.28
N ARG A 233 -8.33 9.60 25.25
CA ARG A 233 -8.76 8.62 26.27
C ARG A 233 -8.44 7.17 25.93
N LEU A 234 -7.79 6.95 24.80
CA LEU A 234 -7.42 5.63 24.28
C LEU A 234 -5.92 5.33 24.37
N ALA A 235 -5.12 6.31 24.84
CA ALA A 235 -3.68 6.17 25.08
C ALA A 235 -3.39 5.41 26.38
#